data_b36eaedec5721868f483b5f8e1bbd914
#
_entry.id   b36eaedec5721868f483b5f8e1bbd914
#
_cell.length_a   1.000
_cell.length_b   1.000
_cell.length_c   1.000
_cell.angle_alpha   90.00
_cell.angle_beta   90.00
_cell.angle_gamma   90.00
#
_symmetry.space_group_name_H-M   'P 1'
#
loop_
_entity.id
_entity.type
_entity.pdbx_description
1 polymer ?
#
loop_
_entity_poly.entity_id
_entity_poly.type
_entity_poly.pdbx_seq_one_letter_code
_entity_poly.pdbx_strand_id
1 'polypeptide(L)'
;MYSTPYSVILLLWLFAIAAMDLRIRKVRNWMTLLGLAIGTTVLFSELQPLQVKPLNGLLGMLVAFAAFLPLYAMRWMGAGDVKFAAVAGLWFGLSSDLLIIWVIGSLLAGMHGMVVMFWRGLQASSWGAWLQAHLPAPLSTVFAGPKISTSVIQDSGKLAVQRSIPYAGYLAIAAIWVVLRTGPSLN
;
A
#
# COMPACT_ATOMS: atom_id res chain seq x y z
N MET A 1 3.44 30.17 2.16
CA MET A 1 2.45 30.03 1.09
C MET A 1 3.12 29.25 -0.05
N TYR A 2 3.22 27.92 0.10
CA TYR A 2 3.80 27.05 -0.94
C TYR A 2 2.88 25.84 -1.15
N SER A 3 1.71 26.09 -1.78
CA SER A 3 1.06 25.04 -2.55
C SER A 3 1.90 24.87 -3.81
N THR A 4 3.08 24.30 -3.65
CA THR A 4 3.92 24.07 -4.80
C THR A 4 3.22 23.03 -5.66
N PRO A 5 3.24 23.17 -6.99
CA PRO A 5 2.64 22.17 -7.89
C PRO A 5 3.15 20.76 -7.61
N TYR A 6 4.30 20.63 -7.00
CA TYR A 6 4.92 19.36 -6.59
C TYR A 6 4.19 18.65 -5.43
N SER A 7 3.53 19.39 -4.50
CA SER A 7 2.67 18.77 -3.48
C SER A 7 1.46 18.10 -4.11
N VAL A 8 0.87 18.74 -5.11
CA VAL A 8 -0.26 18.18 -5.86
C VAL A 8 0.18 16.96 -6.67
N ILE A 9 1.34 17.02 -7.30
CA ILE A 9 1.91 15.89 -8.05
C ILE A 9 2.16 14.70 -7.11
N LEU A 10 2.73 14.94 -5.93
CA LEU A 10 2.95 13.91 -4.92
C LEU A 10 1.63 13.27 -4.48
N LEU A 11 0.62 14.08 -4.16
CA LEU A 11 -0.70 13.58 -3.76
C LEU A 11 -1.38 12.78 -4.86
N LEU A 12 -1.34 13.25 -6.10
CA LEU A 12 -1.90 12.53 -7.26
C LEU A 12 -1.19 11.20 -7.48
N TRP A 13 0.13 11.18 -7.37
CA TRP A 13 0.91 9.95 -7.49
C TRP A 13 0.59 8.96 -6.37
N LEU A 14 0.53 9.40 -5.11
CA LEU A 14 0.13 8.57 -3.97
C LEU A 14 -1.28 8.03 -4.13
N PHE A 15 -2.22 8.87 -4.57
CA PHE A 15 -3.60 8.46 -4.82
C PHE A 15 -3.70 7.41 -5.93
N ALA A 16 -2.94 7.59 -7.03
CA ALA A 16 -2.91 6.62 -8.11
C ALA A 16 -2.36 5.26 -7.65
N ILE A 17 -1.30 5.24 -6.83
CA ILE A 17 -0.76 4.01 -6.23
C ILE A 17 -1.81 3.35 -5.32
N ALA A 18 -2.43 4.12 -4.41
CA ALA A 18 -3.45 3.60 -3.52
C ALA A 18 -4.62 2.99 -4.29
N ALA A 19 -5.15 3.71 -5.28
CA ALA A 19 -6.27 3.25 -6.10
C ALA A 19 -5.94 1.97 -6.88
N MET A 20 -4.74 1.91 -7.48
CA MET A 20 -4.32 0.71 -8.22
C MET A 20 -4.08 -0.48 -7.32
N ASP A 21 -3.38 -0.29 -6.20
CA ASP A 21 -3.05 -1.40 -5.32
C ASP A 21 -4.29 -1.97 -4.65
N LEU A 22 -5.23 -1.12 -4.22
CA LEU A 22 -6.51 -1.56 -3.65
C LEU A 22 -7.41 -2.28 -4.66
N ARG A 23 -7.37 -1.88 -5.96
CA ARG A 23 -8.19 -2.51 -7.01
C ARG A 23 -7.57 -3.78 -7.58
N ILE A 24 -6.29 -3.71 -7.94
CA ILE A 24 -5.62 -4.75 -8.75
C ILE A 24 -4.65 -5.57 -7.89
N ARG A 25 -4.29 -5.09 -6.68
CA ARG A 25 -3.31 -5.70 -5.76
C ARG A 25 -1.94 -5.91 -6.41
N LYS A 26 -1.57 -5.02 -7.31
CA LYS A 26 -0.28 -5.03 -8.00
C LYS A 26 0.14 -3.59 -8.27
N VAL A 27 1.26 -3.18 -7.71
CA VAL A 27 1.91 -1.92 -8.07
C VAL A 27 2.74 -2.16 -9.33
N ARG A 28 2.44 -1.44 -10.40
CA ARG A 28 3.18 -1.55 -11.67
C ARG A 28 4.54 -0.88 -11.54
N ASN A 29 5.59 -1.56 -12.02
CA ASN A 29 6.96 -1.06 -11.90
C ASN A 29 7.15 0.35 -12.47
N TRP A 30 6.45 0.70 -13.57
CA TRP A 30 6.59 2.03 -14.16
C TRP A 30 6.07 3.15 -13.23
N MET A 31 5.08 2.89 -12.38
CA MET A 31 4.57 3.88 -11.42
C MET A 31 5.58 4.16 -10.30
N THR A 32 6.25 3.13 -9.82
CA THR A 32 7.35 3.31 -8.83
C THR A 32 8.54 4.00 -9.48
N LEU A 33 8.89 3.66 -10.72
CA LEU A 33 9.94 4.35 -11.48
C LEU A 33 9.60 5.83 -11.74
N LEU A 34 8.34 6.13 -12.08
CA LEU A 34 7.87 7.50 -12.27
C LEU A 34 7.97 8.29 -10.96
N GLY A 35 7.51 7.72 -9.84
CA GLY A 35 7.65 8.34 -8.52
C GLY A 35 9.10 8.54 -8.10
N LEU A 36 9.99 7.60 -8.46
CA LEU A 36 11.42 7.73 -8.25
C LEU A 36 12.02 8.86 -9.09
N ALA A 37 11.71 8.92 -10.40
CA ALA A 37 12.24 9.93 -11.30
C ALA A 37 11.79 11.33 -10.87
N ILE A 38 10.49 11.55 -10.64
CA ILE A 38 9.97 12.83 -10.17
C ILE A 38 10.57 13.16 -8.79
N GLY A 39 10.56 12.20 -7.84
CA GLY A 39 11.11 12.38 -6.50
C GLY A 39 12.58 12.78 -6.51
N THR A 40 13.38 12.15 -7.35
CA THR A 40 14.81 12.50 -7.50
C THR A 40 14.96 13.90 -8.08
N THR A 41 14.23 14.23 -9.15
CA THR A 41 14.29 15.57 -9.75
C THR A 41 13.92 16.66 -8.76
N VAL A 42 12.82 16.45 -8.02
CA VAL A 42 12.33 17.38 -7.00
C VAL A 42 13.28 17.46 -5.80
N LEU A 43 13.90 16.36 -5.41
CA LEU A 43 14.84 16.30 -4.28
C LEU A 43 16.07 17.18 -4.49
N PHE A 44 16.56 17.26 -5.72
CA PHE A 44 17.71 18.12 -6.09
C PHE A 44 17.30 19.52 -6.52
N SER A 45 15.99 19.83 -6.57
CA SER A 45 15.48 21.17 -6.79
C SER A 45 15.19 21.85 -5.45
N GLU A 46 15.30 23.18 -5.39
CA GLU A 46 14.92 23.96 -4.20
C GLU A 46 13.40 24.01 -3.96
N LEU A 47 12.63 23.35 -4.82
CA LEU A 47 11.16 23.35 -4.86
C LEU A 47 10.53 22.15 -4.11
N GLN A 48 11.30 21.45 -3.31
CA GLN A 48 10.85 20.25 -2.62
C GLN A 48 9.76 20.54 -1.58
N PRO A 49 8.57 19.92 -1.69
CA PRO A 49 7.40 20.27 -0.87
C PRO A 49 7.56 19.98 0.62
N LEU A 50 8.39 18.98 0.98
CA LEU A 50 8.61 18.54 2.35
C LEU A 50 9.93 19.06 2.94
N GLN A 51 10.66 19.90 2.22
CA GLN A 51 11.95 20.49 2.63
C GLN A 51 12.99 19.46 3.09
N VAL A 52 12.96 18.26 2.50
CA VAL A 52 13.92 17.19 2.78
C VAL A 52 15.25 17.48 2.07
N LYS A 53 16.35 17.47 2.83
CA LYS A 53 17.69 17.62 2.26
C LYS A 53 18.01 16.42 1.36
N PRO A 54 18.75 16.58 0.24
CA PRO A 54 19.06 15.51 -0.71
C PRO A 54 19.67 14.26 -0.05
N LEU A 55 20.64 14.45 0.84
CA LEU A 55 21.25 13.34 1.57
C LEU A 55 20.24 12.60 2.45
N ASN A 56 19.34 13.33 3.12
CA ASN A 56 18.33 12.74 3.98
C ASN A 56 17.28 11.94 3.19
N GLY A 57 16.90 12.42 1.99
CA GLY A 57 16.01 11.68 1.09
C GLY A 57 16.65 10.38 0.60
N LEU A 58 17.92 10.43 0.19
CA LEU A 58 18.66 9.22 -0.20
C LEU A 58 18.82 8.22 0.95
N LEU A 59 19.12 8.71 2.15
CA LEU A 59 19.19 7.87 3.36
C LEU A 59 17.82 7.25 3.67
N GLY A 60 16.75 8.04 3.60
CA GLY A 60 15.39 7.55 3.79
C GLY A 60 15.01 6.43 2.81
N MET A 61 15.37 6.60 1.54
CA MET A 61 15.18 5.57 0.52
C MET A 61 15.95 4.29 0.86
N LEU A 62 17.21 4.41 1.24
CA LEU A 62 18.09 3.28 1.54
C LEU A 62 17.63 2.52 2.79
N VAL A 63 17.28 3.25 3.85
CA VAL A 63 16.78 2.68 5.10
C VAL A 63 15.43 2.00 4.87
N ALA A 64 14.52 2.64 4.12
CA ALA A 64 13.24 2.03 3.77
C ALA A 64 13.44 0.74 2.96
N PHE A 65 14.28 0.77 1.94
CA PHE A 65 14.59 -0.42 1.16
C PHE A 65 15.17 -1.54 2.02
N ALA A 66 16.19 -1.23 2.85
CA ALA A 66 16.84 -2.20 3.73
C ALA A 66 15.89 -2.78 4.78
N ALA A 67 14.99 -1.97 5.35
CA ALA A 67 14.02 -2.41 6.35
C ALA A 67 12.97 -3.38 5.77
N PHE A 68 12.53 -3.16 4.53
CA PHE A 68 11.51 -4.00 3.89
C PHE A 68 12.09 -5.17 3.09
N LEU A 69 13.38 -5.15 2.77
CA LEU A 69 14.04 -6.22 2.03
C LEU A 69 13.98 -7.60 2.71
N PRO A 70 14.18 -7.73 4.04
CA PRO A 70 14.02 -9.01 4.74
C PRO A 70 12.60 -9.56 4.64
N LEU A 71 11.57 -8.70 4.72
CA LEU A 71 10.17 -9.11 4.59
C LEU A 71 9.88 -9.67 3.18
N TYR A 72 10.49 -9.08 2.16
CA TYR A 72 10.45 -9.61 0.79
C TYR A 72 11.18 -10.95 0.69
N ALA A 73 12.37 -11.08 1.27
CA ALA A 73 13.15 -12.33 1.25
C ALA A 73 12.40 -13.47 1.94
N MET A 74 11.68 -13.18 3.02
CA MET A 74 10.80 -14.11 3.73
C MET A 74 9.47 -14.39 2.99
N ARG A 75 9.24 -13.78 1.83
CA ARG A 75 8.00 -13.88 1.04
C ARG A 75 6.74 -13.37 1.75
N TRP A 76 6.91 -12.51 2.75
CA TRP A 76 5.78 -11.89 3.47
C TRP A 76 5.22 -10.70 2.71
N MET A 77 6.03 -10.08 1.84
CA MET A 77 5.69 -8.86 1.12
C MET A 77 6.05 -8.97 -0.35
N GLY A 78 5.31 -8.27 -1.21
CA GLY A 78 5.56 -8.18 -2.64
C GLY A 78 6.74 -7.27 -2.98
N ALA A 79 7.47 -7.56 -4.06
CA ALA A 79 8.55 -6.71 -4.55
C ALA A 79 8.09 -5.28 -4.90
N GLY A 80 6.81 -5.12 -5.28
CA GLY A 80 6.20 -3.82 -5.55
C GLY A 80 6.12 -2.94 -4.32
N ASP A 81 5.75 -3.54 -3.17
CA ASP A 81 5.60 -2.84 -1.89
C ASP A 81 6.94 -2.32 -1.39
N VAL A 82 8.00 -3.14 -1.51
CA VAL A 82 9.37 -2.74 -1.12
C VAL A 82 9.87 -1.56 -1.96
N LYS A 83 9.66 -1.63 -3.28
CA LYS A 83 10.03 -0.53 -4.19
C LYS A 83 9.25 0.74 -3.86
N PHE A 84 7.96 0.62 -3.60
CA PHE A 84 7.14 1.76 -3.20
C PHE A 84 7.61 2.35 -1.86
N ALA A 85 7.88 1.51 -0.85
CA ALA A 85 8.40 1.97 0.45
C ALA A 85 9.74 2.71 0.31
N ALA A 86 10.63 2.25 -0.57
CA ALA A 86 11.89 2.92 -0.87
C ALA A 86 11.65 4.30 -1.51
N VAL A 87 10.74 4.39 -2.48
CA VAL A 87 10.39 5.69 -3.11
C VAL A 87 9.72 6.63 -2.10
N ALA A 88 8.85 6.11 -1.22
CA ALA A 88 8.29 6.91 -0.13
C ALA A 88 9.41 7.45 0.79
N GLY A 89 10.42 6.61 1.11
CA GLY A 89 11.61 7.04 1.86
C GLY A 89 12.37 8.18 1.18
N LEU A 90 12.45 8.20 -0.15
CA LEU A 90 13.05 9.29 -0.91
C LEU A 90 12.30 10.61 -0.73
N TRP A 91 10.96 10.57 -0.79
CA TRP A 91 10.12 11.76 -0.69
C TRP A 91 10.05 12.33 0.73
N PHE A 92 9.94 11.47 1.73
CA PHE A 92 9.79 11.88 3.14
C PHE A 92 11.12 11.98 3.90
N GLY A 93 12.21 11.46 3.32
CA GLY A 93 13.50 11.38 3.99
C GLY A 93 13.48 10.48 5.22
N LEU A 94 14.59 10.44 5.94
CA LEU A 94 14.68 9.77 7.24
C LEU A 94 14.09 10.68 8.32
N SER A 95 12.78 10.67 8.46
CA SER A 95 12.01 11.56 9.32
C SER A 95 11.01 10.79 10.20
N SER A 96 10.48 11.45 11.23
CA SER A 96 9.36 10.92 12.01
C SER A 96 8.12 10.66 11.17
N ASP A 97 7.90 11.45 10.11
CA ASP A 97 6.79 11.29 9.20
C ASP A 97 6.85 9.95 8.45
N LEU A 98 8.05 9.53 8.02
CA LEU A 98 8.26 8.23 7.41
C LEU A 98 7.91 7.09 8.38
N LEU A 99 8.32 7.20 9.65
CA LEU A 99 7.96 6.22 10.68
C LEU A 99 6.45 6.18 10.92
N ILE A 100 5.80 7.33 10.99
CA ILE A 100 4.35 7.43 11.13
C ILE A 100 3.64 6.75 9.97
N ILE A 101 4.10 6.97 8.73
CA ILE A 101 3.56 6.32 7.53
C ILE A 101 3.69 4.80 7.65
N TRP A 102 4.83 4.29 8.10
CA TRP A 102 5.05 2.85 8.27
C TRP A 102 4.14 2.26 9.35
N VAL A 103 4.01 2.92 10.49
CA VAL A 103 3.17 2.46 11.60
C VAL A 103 1.70 2.46 11.18
N ILE A 104 1.18 3.58 10.65
CA ILE A 104 -0.22 3.70 10.25
C ILE A 104 -0.53 2.73 9.09
N GLY A 105 0.34 2.67 8.08
CA GLY A 105 0.17 1.75 6.95
C GLY A 105 0.16 0.29 7.38
N SER A 106 1.05 -0.10 8.31
CA SER A 106 1.09 -1.46 8.87
C SER A 106 -0.14 -1.78 9.71
N LEU A 107 -0.63 -0.84 10.51
CA LEU A 107 -1.86 -1.00 11.28
C LEU A 107 -3.07 -1.20 10.37
N LEU A 108 -3.21 -0.37 9.32
CA LEU A 108 -4.30 -0.50 8.35
C LEU A 108 -4.25 -1.84 7.61
N ALA A 109 -3.05 -2.24 7.16
CA ALA A 109 -2.86 -3.53 6.50
C ALA A 109 -3.15 -4.72 7.45
N GLY A 110 -2.70 -4.62 8.70
CA GLY A 110 -2.95 -5.62 9.73
C GLY A 110 -4.43 -5.74 10.09
N MET A 111 -5.11 -4.62 10.27
CA MET A 111 -6.57 -4.59 10.50
C MET A 111 -7.33 -5.24 9.34
N HIS A 112 -6.98 -4.90 8.10
CA HIS A 112 -7.60 -5.52 6.93
C HIS A 112 -7.34 -7.04 6.92
N GLY A 113 -6.11 -7.48 7.17
CA GLY A 113 -5.76 -8.89 7.24
C GLY A 113 -6.55 -9.62 8.32
N MET A 114 -6.68 -9.02 9.50
CA MET A 114 -7.45 -9.57 10.62
C MET A 114 -8.93 -9.70 10.28
N VAL A 115 -9.53 -8.68 9.68
CA VAL A 115 -10.93 -8.70 9.22
C VAL A 115 -11.15 -9.82 8.19
N VAL A 116 -10.24 -9.95 7.22
CA VAL A 116 -10.32 -11.00 6.19
C VAL A 116 -10.18 -12.40 6.83
N MET A 117 -9.25 -12.58 7.76
CA MET A 117 -9.08 -13.85 8.48
C MET A 117 -10.31 -14.20 9.33
N PHE A 118 -10.83 -13.24 10.07
CA PHE A 118 -12.03 -13.42 10.88
C PHE A 118 -13.24 -13.79 10.00
N TRP A 119 -13.44 -13.07 8.90
CA TRP A 119 -14.52 -13.33 7.95
C TRP A 119 -14.44 -14.74 7.35
N ARG A 120 -13.24 -15.16 6.97
CA ARG A 120 -13.00 -16.51 6.45
C ARG A 120 -13.22 -17.59 7.51
N GLY A 121 -12.77 -17.34 8.74
CA GLY A 121 -13.01 -18.24 9.86
C GLY A 121 -14.51 -18.38 10.13
N LEU A 122 -15.25 -17.28 10.10
CA LEU A 122 -16.71 -17.28 10.26
C LEU A 122 -17.39 -18.10 9.15
N GLN A 123 -17.00 -17.90 7.89
CA GLN A 123 -17.55 -18.65 6.76
C GLN A 123 -17.25 -20.16 6.82
N ALA A 124 -16.09 -20.54 7.36
CA ALA A 124 -15.68 -21.93 7.51
C ALA A 124 -16.27 -22.62 8.73
N SER A 125 -16.87 -21.86 9.65
CA SER A 125 -17.49 -22.39 10.87
C SER A 125 -18.89 -22.94 10.61
N SER A 126 -19.37 -23.81 11.53
CA SER A 126 -20.74 -24.31 11.51
C SER A 126 -21.79 -23.20 11.59
N TRP A 127 -21.46 -22.11 12.29
CA TRP A 127 -22.28 -20.87 12.31
C TRP A 127 -22.41 -20.20 10.94
N GLY A 128 -21.31 -20.16 10.18
CA GLY A 128 -21.32 -19.63 8.82
C GLY A 128 -22.19 -20.47 7.88
N ALA A 129 -22.11 -21.79 7.99
CA ALA A 129 -22.97 -22.70 7.22
C ALA A 129 -24.45 -22.54 7.59
N TRP A 130 -24.75 -22.43 8.87
CA TRP A 130 -26.12 -22.18 9.37
C TRP A 130 -26.65 -20.84 8.85
N LEU A 131 -25.83 -19.77 8.90
CA LEU A 131 -26.18 -18.44 8.42
C LEU A 131 -26.48 -18.46 6.91
N GLN A 132 -25.66 -19.12 6.12
CA GLN A 132 -25.87 -19.27 4.67
C GLN A 132 -27.17 -20.00 4.34
N ALA A 133 -27.54 -21.00 5.14
CA ALA A 133 -28.77 -21.77 4.94
C ALA A 133 -30.04 -20.96 5.27
N HIS A 134 -29.97 -19.96 6.17
CA HIS A 134 -31.13 -19.21 6.65
C HIS A 134 -31.22 -17.77 6.06
N LEU A 135 -30.17 -17.31 5.37
CA LEU A 135 -30.20 -16.00 4.69
C LEU A 135 -30.96 -16.08 3.37
N PRO A 136 -31.77 -15.03 3.03
CA PRO A 136 -32.34 -14.89 1.69
C PRO A 136 -31.28 -14.94 0.60
N ALA A 137 -31.61 -15.51 -0.58
CA ALA A 137 -30.67 -15.72 -1.67
C ALA A 137 -29.74 -14.52 -2.01
N PRO A 138 -30.21 -13.25 -2.06
CA PRO A 138 -29.31 -12.13 -2.36
C PRO A 138 -28.28 -11.88 -1.26
N LEU A 139 -28.61 -12.11 0.00
CA LEU A 139 -27.68 -11.92 1.12
C LEU A 139 -26.71 -13.08 1.29
N SER A 140 -27.16 -14.32 1.01
CA SER A 140 -26.30 -15.50 1.07
C SER A 140 -25.17 -15.44 0.04
N THR A 141 -25.42 -14.90 -1.16
CA THR A 141 -24.38 -14.72 -2.20
C THR A 141 -23.35 -13.65 -1.80
N VAL A 142 -23.78 -12.56 -1.16
CA VAL A 142 -22.87 -11.53 -0.64
C VAL A 142 -22.02 -12.07 0.50
N PHE A 143 -22.64 -12.84 1.42
CA PHE A 143 -21.96 -13.46 2.54
C PHE A 143 -20.95 -14.53 2.09
N ALA A 144 -21.32 -15.37 1.12
CA ALA A 144 -20.42 -16.39 0.55
C ALA A 144 -19.19 -15.80 -0.15
N GLY A 145 -19.25 -14.52 -0.56
CA GLY A 145 -18.18 -13.87 -1.31
C GLY A 145 -17.99 -14.49 -2.71
N PRO A 146 -17.10 -13.96 -3.51
CA PRO A 146 -16.84 -14.51 -4.84
C PRO A 146 -16.30 -15.94 -4.72
N LYS A 147 -17.06 -16.92 -5.23
CA LYS A 147 -16.61 -18.30 -5.35
C LYS A 147 -15.41 -18.31 -6.29
N ILE A 148 -14.24 -18.62 -5.75
CA ILE A 148 -13.08 -18.89 -6.60
C ILE A 148 -13.34 -20.22 -7.26
N SER A 149 -13.67 -20.17 -8.54
CA SER A 149 -13.74 -21.37 -9.36
C SER A 149 -12.37 -22.05 -9.32
N THR A 150 -12.27 -23.14 -8.59
CA THR A 150 -11.07 -23.99 -8.47
C THR A 150 -10.77 -24.74 -9.80
N SER A 151 -11.57 -24.51 -10.83
CA SER A 151 -11.56 -25.27 -12.07
C SER A 151 -10.58 -24.81 -13.15
N VAL A 152 -9.70 -23.84 -12.89
CA VAL A 152 -8.77 -23.33 -13.93
C VAL A 152 -7.29 -23.48 -13.55
N ILE A 153 -6.93 -24.35 -12.62
CA ILE A 153 -5.52 -24.54 -12.25
C ILE A 153 -5.12 -26.01 -12.42
N GLN A 154 -5.24 -26.52 -13.64
CA GLN A 154 -4.63 -27.80 -14.00
C GLN A 154 -3.67 -27.72 -15.18
N ASP A 155 -3.36 -26.51 -15.65
CA ASP A 155 -2.35 -26.36 -16.70
C ASP A 155 -1.39 -25.23 -16.34
N SER A 156 -0.16 -25.61 -16.09
CA SER A 156 1.02 -24.79 -15.74
C SER A 156 1.33 -24.73 -14.24
N GLY A 157 2.29 -25.52 -13.79
CA GLY A 157 2.86 -25.64 -12.45
C GLY A 157 3.34 -24.37 -11.73
N LYS A 158 2.55 -23.31 -11.71
CA LYS A 158 2.71 -22.13 -10.88
C LYS A 158 1.60 -22.06 -9.86
N LEU A 159 1.73 -22.91 -8.84
CA LEU A 159 1.00 -22.81 -7.60
C LEU A 159 1.22 -21.43 -6.96
N ALA A 160 0.12 -20.92 -6.44
CA ALA A 160 -0.02 -19.76 -5.58
C ALA A 160 -0.40 -18.46 -6.30
N VAL A 161 -1.69 -18.28 -6.51
CA VAL A 161 -2.28 -16.96 -6.36
C VAL A 161 -2.13 -16.59 -4.87
N GLN A 162 -0.94 -16.14 -4.52
CA GLN A 162 -0.67 -15.52 -3.23
C GLN A 162 -1.52 -14.25 -3.20
N ARG A 163 -2.65 -14.28 -2.49
CA ARG A 163 -3.46 -13.10 -2.21
C ARG A 163 -2.65 -12.21 -1.27
N SER A 164 -1.72 -11.44 -1.80
CA SER A 164 -1.01 -10.44 -1.02
C SER A 164 -2.00 -9.38 -0.55
N ILE A 165 -1.87 -8.99 0.72
CA ILE A 165 -2.56 -7.81 1.25
C ILE A 165 -2.04 -6.60 0.46
N PRO A 166 -2.89 -5.63 0.06
CA PRO A 166 -2.46 -4.45 -0.71
C PRO A 166 -1.69 -3.48 0.20
N TYR A 167 -0.46 -3.85 0.55
CA TYR A 167 0.32 -3.13 1.56
C TYR A 167 0.74 -1.75 1.08
N ALA A 168 1.18 -1.62 -0.19
CA ALA A 168 1.54 -0.33 -0.77
C ALA A 168 0.35 0.63 -0.80
N GLY A 169 -0.87 0.14 -1.00
CA GLY A 169 -2.08 0.96 -0.94
C GLY A 169 -2.30 1.57 0.43
N TYR A 170 -2.10 0.80 1.51
CA TYR A 170 -2.23 1.31 2.87
C TYR A 170 -1.10 2.27 3.25
N LEU A 171 0.12 2.00 2.82
CA LEU A 171 1.23 2.94 2.98
C LEU A 171 0.95 4.26 2.24
N ALA A 172 0.41 4.18 1.02
CA ALA A 172 0.07 5.39 0.25
C ALA A 172 -1.06 6.20 0.92
N ILE A 173 -2.08 5.55 1.48
CA ILE A 173 -3.13 6.23 2.26
C ILE A 173 -2.53 6.93 3.49
N ALA A 174 -1.65 6.24 4.23
CA ALA A 174 -0.97 6.82 5.38
C ALA A 174 -0.10 8.02 4.96
N ALA A 175 0.61 7.92 3.83
CA ALA A 175 1.41 9.01 3.28
C ALA A 175 0.56 10.22 2.87
N ILE A 176 -0.60 10.00 2.24
CA ILE A 176 -1.56 11.06 1.91
C ILE A 176 -2.00 11.78 3.19
N TRP A 177 -2.37 11.03 4.22
CA TRP A 177 -2.78 11.62 5.50
C TRP A 177 -1.67 12.47 6.13
N VAL A 178 -0.43 11.99 6.10
CA VAL A 178 0.74 12.75 6.61
C VAL A 178 0.95 14.03 5.80
N VAL A 179 0.93 13.96 4.45
CA VAL A 179 1.08 15.15 3.60
C VAL A 179 -0.01 16.18 3.87
N LEU A 180 -1.25 15.75 4.07
CA LEU A 180 -2.37 16.65 4.38
C LEU A 180 -2.26 17.27 5.78
N ARG A 181 -1.66 16.54 6.74
CA ARG A 181 -1.43 17.04 8.10
C ARG A 181 -0.24 18.00 8.16
N THR A 182 0.85 17.71 7.44
CA THR A 182 2.08 18.51 7.44
C THR A 182 2.08 19.61 6.39
N GLY A 183 1.15 19.51 5.43
CA GLY A 183 0.89 20.58 4.45
C GLY A 183 0.50 21.88 5.18
N PRO A 184 0.84 23.06 4.62
CA PRO A 184 0.47 24.32 5.23
C PRO A 184 -1.03 24.32 5.46
N SER A 185 -1.42 24.50 6.73
CA SER A 185 -2.80 24.74 7.12
C SER A 185 -3.40 25.76 6.15
N LEU A 186 -4.50 25.38 5.50
CA LEU A 186 -5.33 26.26 4.70
C LEU A 186 -5.97 27.28 5.67
N ASN A 187 -5.21 28.22 6.16
CA ASN A 187 -5.66 29.43 6.86
C ASN A 187 -5.34 30.64 5.99
#